data_ba9f5a2641134e7e5c2836309d7086cc
#
_entry.id   ba9f5a2641134e7e5c2836309d7086cc
#
_cell.length_a   1.000
_cell.length_b   1.000
_cell.length_c   1.000
_cell.angle_alpha   90.00
_cell.angle_beta   90.00
_cell.angle_gamma   90.00
#
_symmetry.space_group_name_H-M   'P 1'
#
loop_
_entity.id
_entity.type
_entity.pdbx_description
1 polymer ?
#
loop_
_entity_poly.entity_id
_entity_poly.type
_entity_poly.pdbx_seq_one_letter_code
_entity_poly.pdbx_strand_id
1 'polypeptide(L)'
;MKSRLAATALVTISASALALGACTTDGGTTTPGGKAAGDGNYTIAVVPKDATNPWFVRMETGVNKYASDTGMNVFQKGPAETDATMQAQVIQDLIAQGVDAICVVPVDPGAIEPVLKQAMDAGIVVVTHEGASQENTMYDIEAFNNTEYGAFILDNLAEAMGEEGVY
;
A
#
# COMPACT_ATOMS: atom_id res chain seq x y z
N MET A 1 -65.71 0.10 47.79
CA MET A 1 -64.86 0.01 49.00
C MET A 1 -63.46 -0.31 48.53
N LYS A 2 -62.56 0.68 48.50
CA LYS A 2 -61.38 0.89 49.36
C LYS A 2 -60.43 -0.31 49.26
N SER A 3 -59.21 -0.20 48.82
CA SER A 3 -58.14 0.63 49.41
C SER A 3 -56.92 0.78 48.47
N ARG A 4 -56.27 1.92 48.59
CA ARG A 4 -55.01 2.28 47.94
C ARG A 4 -53.82 1.68 48.73
N LEU A 5 -52.84 1.13 48.07
CA LEU A 5 -51.53 0.90 48.65
C LEU A 5 -50.49 1.54 47.77
N ALA A 6 -49.82 2.53 48.32
CA ALA A 6 -48.67 3.20 47.72
C ALA A 6 -47.43 2.33 47.91
N ALA A 7 -46.68 2.13 46.85
CA ALA A 7 -45.34 1.50 46.91
C ALA A 7 -44.27 2.59 46.70
N THR A 8 -43.47 2.81 47.72
CA THR A 8 -42.36 3.74 47.81
C THR A 8 -41.19 3.20 47.02
N ALA A 9 -40.74 3.94 46.00
CA ALA A 9 -39.51 3.59 45.24
C ALA A 9 -38.28 4.06 46.00
N LEU A 10 -37.43 3.13 46.36
CA LEU A 10 -36.09 3.38 46.92
C LEU A 10 -35.11 3.66 45.75
N VAL A 11 -34.58 4.88 45.69
CA VAL A 11 -33.50 5.27 44.78
C VAL A 11 -32.17 4.95 45.44
N THR A 12 -31.47 3.96 44.92
CA THR A 12 -30.08 3.67 45.30
C THR A 12 -29.14 4.43 44.37
N ILE A 13 -28.44 5.40 44.92
CA ILE A 13 -27.38 6.14 44.26
C ILE A 13 -26.10 5.29 44.37
N SER A 14 -25.66 4.72 43.25
CA SER A 14 -24.36 4.04 43.13
C SER A 14 -23.28 5.07 42.79
N ALA A 15 -22.37 5.28 43.72
CA ALA A 15 -21.18 6.11 43.56
C ALA A 15 -20.18 5.35 42.66
N SER A 16 -19.94 5.83 41.43
CA SER A 16 -18.91 5.32 40.55
C SER A 16 -17.56 5.97 40.93
N ALA A 17 -16.63 5.17 41.43
CA ALA A 17 -15.27 5.58 41.69
C ALA A 17 -14.53 5.82 40.35
N LEU A 18 -14.05 7.06 40.14
CA LEU A 18 -13.10 7.39 39.06
C LEU A 18 -11.71 6.84 39.46
N ALA A 19 -11.28 5.81 38.74
CA ALA A 19 -9.89 5.40 38.75
C ALA A 19 -9.10 6.32 37.79
N LEU A 20 -8.29 7.22 38.36
CA LEU A 20 -7.27 7.94 37.60
C LEU A 20 -6.14 6.95 37.25
N GLY A 21 -6.14 6.46 36.01
CA GLY A 21 -5.02 5.75 35.45
C GLY A 21 -3.88 6.72 35.13
N ALA A 22 -2.74 6.51 35.75
CA ALA A 22 -1.51 7.25 35.52
C ALA A 22 -1.05 7.06 34.04
N CYS A 23 -0.94 8.17 33.30
CA CYS A 23 -0.26 8.21 32.01
C CYS A 23 1.25 8.06 32.25
N THR A 24 1.81 6.91 31.92
CA THR A 24 3.24 6.78 31.68
C THR A 24 3.54 7.39 30.32
N THR A 25 4.20 8.53 30.30
CA THR A 25 4.77 9.13 29.09
C THR A 25 5.96 8.32 28.65
N ASP A 26 5.73 7.37 27.74
CA ASP A 26 6.80 6.80 26.93
C ASP A 26 6.92 7.65 25.67
N GLY A 27 8.09 8.23 25.46
CA GLY A 27 8.36 9.20 24.41
C GLY A 27 8.48 8.52 23.04
N GLY A 28 7.36 8.05 22.50
CA GLY A 28 7.26 7.60 21.14
C GLY A 28 7.08 8.77 20.18
N THR A 29 8.04 8.99 19.30
CA THR A 29 7.96 9.94 18.19
C THR A 29 6.80 9.49 17.30
N THR A 30 5.65 10.18 17.39
CA THR A 30 4.51 9.94 16.49
C THR A 30 4.86 10.46 15.11
N THR A 31 5.22 9.57 14.21
CA THR A 31 5.19 9.82 12.75
C THR A 31 3.73 10.07 12.35
N PRO A 32 3.41 11.16 11.63
CA PRO A 32 2.03 11.40 11.23
C PRO A 32 1.57 10.31 10.25
N GLY A 33 0.51 9.59 10.60
CA GLY A 33 -0.27 8.78 9.69
C GLY A 33 -0.09 7.25 9.72
N GLY A 34 0.78 6.70 10.56
CA GLY A 34 0.88 5.23 10.68
C GLY A 34 -0.24 4.65 11.55
N LYS A 35 -1.06 3.74 11.03
CA LYS A 35 -1.81 2.80 11.87
C LYS A 35 -0.83 2.17 12.86
N ALA A 36 -1.21 2.07 14.14
CA ALA A 36 -0.41 1.35 15.13
C ALA A 36 -0.02 -0.02 14.58
N ALA A 37 1.23 -0.46 14.87
CA ALA A 37 1.70 -1.79 14.47
C ALA A 37 0.64 -2.83 14.87
N GLY A 38 -0.06 -3.37 13.85
CA GLY A 38 -1.15 -4.30 14.01
C GLY A 38 -0.64 -5.67 14.43
N ASP A 39 -1.57 -6.58 14.59
CA ASP A 39 -1.36 -8.01 14.91
C ASP A 39 -0.56 -8.81 13.85
N GLY A 40 0.04 -8.12 12.89
CA GLY A 40 0.81 -8.72 11.78
C GLY A 40 -0.05 -9.22 10.62
N ASN A 41 -1.35 -9.00 10.65
CA ASN A 41 -2.28 -9.42 9.59
C ASN A 41 -2.53 -8.28 8.59
N TYR A 42 -1.54 -8.01 7.74
CA TYR A 42 -1.60 -6.94 6.75
C TYR A 42 -2.20 -7.41 5.43
N THR A 43 -2.98 -6.52 4.80
CA THR A 43 -3.48 -6.64 3.42
C THR A 43 -2.63 -5.77 2.50
N ILE A 44 -1.88 -6.41 1.61
CA ILE A 44 -0.93 -5.75 0.72
C ILE A 44 -1.35 -5.99 -0.72
N ALA A 45 -1.55 -4.92 -1.48
CA ALA A 45 -1.86 -5.01 -2.90
C ALA A 45 -0.64 -4.64 -3.75
N VAL A 46 -0.33 -5.46 -4.76
CA VAL A 46 0.68 -5.17 -5.78
C VAL A 46 -0.03 -4.75 -7.06
N VAL A 47 0.27 -3.57 -7.58
CA VAL A 47 -0.41 -2.97 -8.73
C VAL A 47 0.56 -2.84 -9.90
N PRO A 48 0.52 -3.74 -10.90
CA PRO A 48 1.34 -3.67 -12.10
C PRO A 48 0.85 -2.60 -13.08
N LYS A 49 1.63 -2.35 -14.13
CA LYS A 49 1.22 -1.49 -15.26
C LYS A 49 0.02 -2.06 -16.01
N ASP A 50 0.00 -3.37 -16.18
CA ASP A 50 -1.15 -4.15 -16.64
C ASP A 50 -1.06 -5.60 -16.13
N ALA A 51 -2.20 -6.30 -16.08
CA ALA A 51 -2.28 -7.66 -15.55
C ALA A 51 -2.02 -8.75 -16.60
N THR A 52 -1.86 -8.39 -17.88
CA THR A 52 -1.81 -9.33 -19.01
C THR A 52 -0.40 -9.51 -19.57
N ASN A 53 0.47 -8.55 -19.35
CA ASN A 53 1.86 -8.59 -19.79
C ASN A 53 2.60 -9.77 -19.12
N PRO A 54 3.30 -10.63 -19.88
CA PRO A 54 4.02 -11.78 -19.34
C PRO A 54 5.01 -11.46 -18.19
N TRP A 55 5.59 -10.26 -18.18
CA TRP A 55 6.43 -9.80 -17.08
C TRP A 55 5.65 -9.71 -15.76
N PHE A 56 4.47 -9.09 -15.80
CA PHE A 56 3.64 -8.93 -14.62
C PHE A 56 2.88 -10.20 -14.22
N VAL A 57 2.57 -11.09 -15.16
CA VAL A 57 2.10 -12.45 -14.87
C VAL A 57 3.18 -13.25 -14.11
N ARG A 58 4.46 -13.06 -14.49
CA ARG A 58 5.57 -13.65 -13.74
C ARG A 58 5.71 -13.05 -12.34
N MET A 59 5.53 -11.73 -12.20
CA MET A 59 5.55 -11.04 -10.91
C MET A 59 4.44 -11.58 -9.99
N GLU A 60 3.23 -11.81 -10.51
CA GLU A 60 2.10 -12.38 -9.76
C GLU A 60 2.44 -13.76 -9.16
N THR A 61 3.21 -14.58 -9.90
CA THR A 61 3.70 -15.87 -9.37
C THR A 61 4.55 -15.66 -8.10
N GLY A 62 5.39 -14.62 -8.08
CA GLY A 62 6.19 -14.26 -6.91
C GLY A 62 5.33 -13.75 -5.75
N VAL A 63 4.33 -12.91 -6.05
CA VAL A 63 3.37 -12.38 -5.09
C VAL A 63 2.61 -13.51 -4.41
N ASN A 64 2.06 -14.44 -5.19
CA ASN A 64 1.31 -15.60 -4.69
C ASN A 64 2.20 -16.53 -3.85
N LYS A 65 3.47 -16.71 -4.27
CA LYS A 65 4.43 -17.48 -3.48
C LYS A 65 4.70 -16.81 -2.13
N TYR A 66 4.93 -15.51 -2.10
CA TYR A 66 5.16 -14.77 -0.86
C TYR A 66 3.94 -14.86 0.08
N ALA A 67 2.73 -14.69 -0.45
CA ALA A 67 1.50 -14.86 0.32
C ALA A 67 1.40 -16.26 0.95
N SER A 68 1.71 -17.29 0.17
CA SER A 68 1.72 -18.70 0.65
C SER A 68 2.78 -18.96 1.71
N ASP A 69 4.00 -18.43 1.53
CA ASP A 69 5.11 -18.68 2.44
C ASP A 69 4.94 -17.95 3.79
N THR A 70 4.31 -16.78 3.78
CA THR A 70 4.18 -15.92 4.97
C THR A 70 2.83 -16.03 5.66
N GLY A 71 1.80 -16.49 4.95
CA GLY A 71 0.42 -16.47 5.40
C GLY A 71 -0.22 -15.07 5.40
N MET A 72 0.48 -14.05 4.90
CA MET A 72 -0.06 -12.69 4.77
C MET A 72 -1.07 -12.60 3.61
N ASN A 73 -2.03 -11.67 3.72
CA ASN A 73 -2.94 -11.38 2.63
C ASN A 73 -2.27 -10.45 1.60
N VAL A 74 -1.53 -11.04 0.67
CA VAL A 74 -0.83 -10.33 -0.41
C VAL A 74 -1.36 -10.80 -1.75
N PHE A 75 -1.74 -9.87 -2.63
CA PHE A 75 -2.29 -10.18 -3.95
C PHE A 75 -1.90 -9.14 -4.99
N GLN A 76 -1.92 -9.54 -6.26
CA GLN A 76 -1.74 -8.64 -7.40
C GLN A 76 -3.10 -8.25 -7.98
N LYS A 77 -3.28 -6.96 -8.28
CA LYS A 77 -4.45 -6.44 -8.97
C LYS A 77 -4.05 -5.26 -9.85
N GLY A 78 -4.18 -5.39 -11.14
CA GLY A 78 -3.84 -4.36 -12.12
C GLY A 78 -4.93 -4.13 -13.15
N PRO A 79 -4.79 -3.08 -13.98
CA PRO A 79 -5.66 -2.86 -15.13
C PRO A 79 -5.46 -3.97 -16.18
N ALA A 80 -6.43 -4.12 -17.07
CA ALA A 80 -6.38 -5.11 -18.16
C ALA A 80 -5.43 -4.69 -19.30
N GLU A 81 -5.06 -3.42 -19.36
CA GLU A 81 -4.16 -2.83 -20.35
C GLU A 81 -3.36 -1.69 -19.73
N THR A 82 -2.23 -1.33 -20.34
CA THR A 82 -1.34 -0.30 -19.86
C THR A 82 -1.97 1.09 -20.03
N ASP A 83 -2.72 1.54 -19.03
CA ASP A 83 -3.43 2.82 -19.00
C ASP A 83 -3.36 3.44 -17.59
N ALA A 84 -2.86 4.67 -17.49
CA ALA A 84 -2.66 5.34 -16.20
C ALA A 84 -3.99 5.70 -15.51
N THR A 85 -5.06 5.97 -16.28
CA THR A 85 -6.38 6.28 -15.72
C THR A 85 -7.01 5.03 -15.12
N MET A 86 -6.89 3.90 -15.82
CA MET A 86 -7.35 2.61 -15.31
C MET A 86 -6.53 2.19 -14.08
N GLN A 87 -5.23 2.43 -14.08
CA GLN A 87 -4.37 2.15 -12.92
C GLN A 87 -4.77 3.02 -11.72
N ALA A 88 -5.02 4.31 -11.92
CA ALA A 88 -5.51 5.19 -10.87
C ALA A 88 -6.84 4.72 -10.29
N GLN A 89 -7.76 4.22 -11.13
CA GLN A 89 -9.03 3.65 -10.66
C GLN A 89 -8.82 2.41 -9.79
N VAL A 90 -7.92 1.50 -10.20
CA VAL A 90 -7.57 0.33 -9.39
C VAL A 90 -7.04 0.76 -8.01
N ILE A 91 -6.18 1.79 -7.97
CA ILE A 91 -5.64 2.31 -6.70
C ILE A 91 -6.75 2.92 -5.84
N GLN A 92 -7.68 3.70 -6.43
CA GLN A 92 -8.84 4.24 -5.71
C GLN A 92 -9.71 3.13 -5.10
N ASP A 93 -9.94 2.06 -5.83
CA ASP A 93 -10.70 0.91 -5.33
C ASP A 93 -9.99 0.24 -4.15
N LEU A 94 -8.65 0.17 -4.17
CA LEU A 94 -7.84 -0.38 -3.07
C LEU A 94 -7.86 0.53 -1.84
N ILE A 95 -7.81 1.85 -2.04
CA ILE A 95 -8.00 2.83 -0.95
C ILE A 95 -9.38 2.62 -0.29
N ALA A 96 -10.42 2.49 -1.10
CA ALA A 96 -11.79 2.26 -0.59
C ALA A 96 -11.94 0.92 0.15
N GLN A 97 -11.18 -0.11 -0.22
CA GLN A 97 -11.11 -1.40 0.47
C GLN A 97 -10.31 -1.33 1.79
N GLY A 98 -9.55 -0.27 2.01
CA GLY A 98 -8.78 -0.07 3.24
C GLY A 98 -7.59 -1.02 3.35
N VAL A 99 -6.89 -1.31 2.26
CA VAL A 99 -5.64 -2.07 2.28
C VAL A 99 -4.58 -1.35 3.13
N ASP A 100 -3.64 -2.09 3.70
CA ASP A 100 -2.60 -1.51 4.56
C ASP A 100 -1.40 -1.00 3.76
N ALA A 101 -1.12 -1.61 2.61
CA ALA A 101 -0.04 -1.18 1.72
C ALA A 101 -0.37 -1.39 0.24
N ILE A 102 0.20 -0.54 -0.59
CA ILE A 102 0.16 -0.62 -2.05
C ILE A 102 1.60 -0.57 -2.57
N CYS A 103 2.00 -1.62 -3.30
CA CYS A 103 3.23 -1.65 -4.07
C CYS A 103 2.86 -1.44 -5.54
N VAL A 104 3.27 -0.34 -6.17
CA VAL A 104 2.84 0.00 -7.53
C VAL A 104 4.01 0.13 -8.49
N VAL A 105 3.85 -0.41 -9.70
CA VAL A 105 4.71 -0.15 -10.86
C VAL A 105 4.00 0.90 -11.72
N PRO A 106 4.39 2.18 -11.68
CA PRO A 106 3.65 3.26 -12.32
C PRO A 106 3.60 3.12 -13.85
N VAL A 107 2.43 3.27 -14.46
CA VAL A 107 2.30 3.47 -15.91
C VAL A 107 2.88 4.83 -16.29
N ASP A 108 2.45 5.86 -15.59
CA ASP A 108 2.92 7.23 -15.69
C ASP A 108 2.99 7.82 -14.27
N PRO A 109 4.21 8.06 -13.74
CA PRO A 109 4.38 8.60 -12.40
C PRO A 109 3.60 9.89 -12.15
N GLY A 110 3.62 10.84 -13.10
CA GLY A 110 2.92 12.11 -12.94
C GLY A 110 1.40 11.96 -12.90
N ALA A 111 0.85 11.05 -13.70
CA ALA A 111 -0.60 10.85 -13.79
C ALA A 111 -1.19 10.21 -12.53
N ILE A 112 -0.43 9.37 -11.82
CA ILE A 112 -0.93 8.68 -10.61
C ILE A 112 -0.55 9.39 -9.31
N GLU A 113 0.28 10.44 -9.31
CA GLU A 113 0.64 11.20 -8.11
C GLU A 113 -0.56 11.58 -7.24
N PRO A 114 -1.66 12.13 -7.79
CA PRO A 114 -2.79 12.54 -6.96
C PRO A 114 -3.44 11.37 -6.19
N VAL A 115 -3.52 10.20 -6.80
CA VAL A 115 -4.14 9.03 -6.16
C VAL A 115 -3.19 8.37 -5.15
N LEU A 116 -1.88 8.39 -5.39
CA LEU A 116 -0.89 7.93 -4.41
C LEU A 116 -0.88 8.83 -3.17
N LYS A 117 -0.98 10.16 -3.39
CA LYS A 117 -1.16 11.09 -2.27
C LYS A 117 -2.41 10.76 -1.45
N GLN A 118 -3.54 10.47 -2.10
CA GLN A 118 -4.76 10.06 -1.40
C GLN A 118 -4.56 8.78 -0.58
N ALA A 119 -3.83 7.80 -1.11
CA ALA A 119 -3.51 6.58 -0.39
C ALA A 119 -2.67 6.88 0.88
N MET A 120 -1.63 7.70 0.75
CA MET A 120 -0.79 8.09 1.88
C MET A 120 -1.55 8.93 2.92
N ASP A 121 -2.40 9.86 2.48
CA ASP A 121 -3.27 10.65 3.36
C ASP A 121 -4.28 9.76 4.14
N ALA A 122 -4.68 8.64 3.55
CA ALA A 122 -5.50 7.61 4.20
C ALA A 122 -4.71 6.68 5.14
N GLY A 123 -3.39 6.88 5.27
CA GLY A 123 -2.51 6.08 6.12
C GLY A 123 -2.07 4.75 5.50
N ILE A 124 -2.24 4.59 4.18
CA ILE A 124 -1.76 3.43 3.43
C ILE A 124 -0.28 3.61 3.12
N VAL A 125 0.51 2.58 3.35
CA VAL A 125 1.93 2.55 2.96
C VAL A 125 2.02 2.43 1.43
N VAL A 126 2.73 3.36 0.79
CA VAL A 126 2.96 3.33 -0.66
C VAL A 126 4.44 3.06 -0.93
N VAL A 127 4.70 2.07 -1.78
CA VAL A 127 6.03 1.72 -2.30
C VAL A 127 5.93 1.65 -3.82
N THR A 128 6.90 2.22 -4.52
CA THR A 128 6.98 2.14 -5.99
C THR A 128 8.11 1.23 -6.45
N HIS A 129 7.98 0.73 -7.67
CA HIS A 129 9.00 0.02 -8.42
C HIS A 129 9.02 0.56 -9.84
N GLU A 130 10.19 0.86 -10.37
CA GLU A 130 10.35 1.59 -11.63
C GLU A 130 9.65 2.96 -11.62
N GLY A 131 9.70 3.65 -10.49
CA GLY A 131 9.04 4.93 -10.27
C GLY A 131 9.99 6.01 -9.72
N ALA A 132 11.22 6.08 -10.20
CA ALA A 132 12.27 6.95 -9.68
C ALA A 132 11.92 8.45 -9.59
N SER A 133 10.91 8.90 -10.34
CA SER A 133 10.39 10.29 -10.28
C SER A 133 9.14 10.44 -9.41
N GLN A 134 8.68 9.37 -8.73
CA GLN A 134 7.48 9.40 -7.90
C GLN A 134 7.75 10.19 -6.61
N GLU A 135 6.90 11.17 -6.30
CA GLU A 135 7.01 11.97 -5.09
C GLU A 135 6.22 11.38 -3.92
N ASN A 136 5.00 10.87 -4.20
CA ASN A 136 4.12 10.28 -3.19
C ASN A 136 4.39 8.77 -3.05
N THR A 137 5.58 8.46 -2.55
CA THR A 137 6.01 7.10 -2.20
C THR A 137 6.92 7.16 -0.96
N MET A 138 6.91 6.11 -0.14
CA MET A 138 7.84 5.99 0.98
C MET A 138 9.21 5.48 0.51
N TYR A 139 9.20 4.60 -0.48
CA TYR A 139 10.41 4.03 -1.10
C TYR A 139 10.12 3.73 -2.56
N ASP A 140 11.09 4.02 -3.43
CA ASP A 140 11.13 3.48 -4.78
C ASP A 140 12.20 2.40 -4.86
N ILE A 141 11.82 1.23 -5.37
CA ILE A 141 12.69 0.06 -5.46
C ILE A 141 13.07 -0.15 -6.91
N GLU A 142 14.32 0.17 -7.24
CA GLU A 142 14.89 -0.08 -8.55
C GLU A 142 15.73 -1.36 -8.50
N ALA A 143 15.48 -2.28 -9.44
CA ALA A 143 16.23 -3.53 -9.52
C ALA A 143 17.67 -3.30 -10.02
N PHE A 144 17.88 -2.23 -10.80
CA PHE A 144 19.16 -1.87 -11.42
C PHE A 144 19.15 -0.40 -11.85
N ASN A 145 20.33 0.16 -12.07
CA ASN A 145 20.47 1.50 -12.65
C ASN A 145 20.15 1.43 -14.16
N ASN A 146 19.05 2.04 -14.57
CA ASN A 146 18.56 2.00 -15.96
C ASN A 146 19.55 2.61 -16.97
N THR A 147 20.30 3.65 -16.57
CA THR A 147 21.31 4.28 -17.42
C THR A 147 22.50 3.34 -17.67
N GLU A 148 23.02 2.72 -16.59
CA GLU A 148 24.12 1.74 -16.68
C GLU A 148 23.69 0.48 -17.45
N TYR A 149 22.45 0.02 -17.23
CA TYR A 149 21.91 -1.12 -17.95
C TYR A 149 21.74 -0.84 -19.43
N GLY A 150 21.24 0.36 -19.80
CA GLY A 150 21.17 0.78 -21.20
C GLY A 150 22.54 0.85 -21.87
N ALA A 151 23.53 1.42 -21.20
CA ALA A 151 24.90 1.45 -21.70
C ALA A 151 25.45 0.02 -21.91
N PHE A 152 25.29 -0.85 -20.91
CA PHE A 152 25.74 -2.25 -21.00
C PHE A 152 25.09 -3.00 -22.19
N ILE A 153 23.79 -2.80 -22.46
CA ILE A 153 23.14 -3.41 -23.63
C ILE A 153 23.75 -2.90 -24.92
N LEU A 154 23.93 -1.59 -25.05
CA LEU A 154 24.46 -0.97 -26.28
C LEU A 154 25.91 -1.33 -26.52
N ASP A 155 26.76 -1.38 -25.51
CA ASP A 155 28.15 -1.81 -25.60
C ASP A 155 28.26 -3.25 -26.12
N ASN A 156 27.47 -4.17 -25.57
CA ASN A 156 27.43 -5.57 -26.04
C ASN A 156 26.90 -5.69 -27.46
N LEU A 157 25.91 -4.85 -27.84
CA LEU A 157 25.39 -4.83 -29.22
C LEU A 157 26.44 -4.32 -30.19
N ALA A 158 27.13 -3.22 -29.87
CA ALA A 158 28.20 -2.64 -30.68
C ALA A 158 29.34 -3.64 -30.89
N GLU A 159 29.80 -4.31 -29.82
CA GLU A 159 30.81 -5.37 -29.90
C GLU A 159 30.33 -6.51 -30.83
N ALA A 160 29.12 -7.00 -30.66
CA ALA A 160 28.58 -8.08 -31.50
C ALA A 160 28.44 -7.69 -32.98
N MET A 161 28.28 -6.41 -33.28
CA MET A 161 28.24 -5.86 -34.64
C MET A 161 29.62 -5.54 -35.22
N GLY A 162 30.69 -5.67 -34.44
CA GLY A 162 32.03 -5.27 -34.85
C GLY A 162 32.24 -3.76 -34.91
N GLU A 163 31.46 -3.02 -34.10
CA GLU A 163 31.49 -1.56 -33.99
C GLU A 163 31.10 -0.81 -35.29
N GLU A 164 30.52 -1.51 -36.26
CA GLU A 164 30.05 -0.96 -37.54
C GLU A 164 28.58 -1.35 -37.77
N GLY A 165 27.76 -0.43 -38.27
CA GLY A 165 26.38 -0.72 -38.67
C GLY A 165 25.40 0.34 -38.28
N VAL A 166 24.10 0.04 -38.55
CA VAL A 166 22.93 0.84 -38.15
C VAL A 166 22.04 -0.03 -37.26
N TYR A 167 21.63 0.53 -36.16
CA TYR A 167 20.78 -0.13 -35.14
C TYR A 167 19.68 0.78 -34.63
#